data_93d4096a3c58d87e0d5453d696bfd197
#
_entry.id   93d4096a3c58d87e0d5453d696bfd197
#
_cell.length_a   1.000
_cell.length_b   1.000
_cell.length_c   1.000
_cell.angle_alpha   90.00
_cell.angle_beta   90.00
_cell.angle_gamma   90.00
#
_symmetry.space_group_name_H-M   'P 1'
#
loop_
_entity.id
_entity.type
_entity.pdbx_description
1 polymer ?
#
loop_
_entity_poly.entity_id
_entity_poly.type
_entity_poly.pdbx_seq_one_letter_code
_entity_poly.pdbx_strand_id
1 'polypeptide(L)'
;MAKTNDKHNSMNRDIASIRKDYQLASLDEASTLANPMDQFGNWWKEAIESNIEEVNAFTLSTIGLNGHPTARVVLLKGFTPEGFIFFTNYDSNKGKEIAAHPAVAMNFFWKELERQVRINGTIKKVSTEESEQYFHSRPIGSQLGALTSPQSQVIPNRAFLEELMAANVEKYKDGNVPLPPHWGGYIIHPTSIEFWQGRSSRLHDRLQYTLQDNHGWTKVRLAP
;
A
#
# COMPACT_ATOMS: atom_id res chain seq x y z
N MET A 1 -12.56 41.20 -16.86
CA MET A 1 -12.66 39.73 -16.77
C MET A 1 -11.47 38.96 -17.44
N ALA A 2 -10.29 39.57 -17.61
CA ALA A 2 -9.16 38.92 -18.31
C ALA A 2 -7.96 38.46 -17.43
N LYS A 3 -8.03 38.67 -16.09
CA LYS A 3 -6.87 38.35 -15.21
C LYS A 3 -6.93 36.97 -14.55
N THR A 4 -8.02 36.23 -14.63
CA THR A 4 -8.14 34.89 -14.03
C THR A 4 -7.61 33.76 -14.92
N ASN A 5 -7.61 33.94 -16.25
CA ASN A 5 -7.11 32.93 -17.19
C ASN A 5 -5.57 32.86 -17.26
N ASP A 6 -4.87 33.95 -16.97
CA ASP A 6 -3.40 33.97 -17.06
C ASP A 6 -2.71 33.25 -15.89
N LYS A 7 -3.28 33.30 -14.67
CA LYS A 7 -2.72 32.60 -13.52
C LYS A 7 -2.88 31.07 -13.64
N HIS A 8 -3.99 30.60 -14.21
CA HIS A 8 -4.22 29.16 -14.43
C HIS A 8 -3.28 28.60 -15.51
N ASN A 9 -3.01 29.42 -16.54
CA ASN A 9 -2.10 29.04 -17.63
C ASN A 9 -0.61 29.07 -17.21
N SER A 10 -0.22 29.96 -16.30
CA SER A 10 1.16 29.98 -15.74
C SER A 10 1.41 28.78 -14.83
N MET A 11 0.48 28.40 -13.93
CA MET A 11 0.61 27.20 -13.08
C MET A 11 0.74 25.92 -13.91
N ASN A 12 -0.03 25.76 -14.98
CA ASN A 12 0.07 24.58 -15.85
C ASN A 12 1.39 24.49 -16.63
N ARG A 13 1.99 25.65 -16.99
CA ARG A 13 3.32 25.67 -17.62
C ARG A 13 4.42 25.29 -16.63
N ASP A 14 4.33 25.75 -15.39
CA ASP A 14 5.29 25.42 -14.34
C ASP A 14 5.25 23.93 -13.99
N ILE A 15 4.07 23.31 -13.90
CA ILE A 15 3.93 21.86 -13.70
C ILE A 15 4.59 21.05 -14.80
N ALA A 16 4.42 21.46 -16.07
CA ALA A 16 5.01 20.76 -17.22
C ALA A 16 6.55 20.83 -17.26
N SER A 17 7.15 21.81 -16.59
CA SER A 17 8.60 21.98 -16.49
C SER A 17 9.23 21.13 -15.39
N ILE A 18 8.46 20.59 -14.42
CA ILE A 18 8.95 19.75 -13.33
C ILE A 18 9.43 18.42 -13.92
N ARG A 19 10.74 18.27 -14.03
CA ARG A 19 11.40 17.07 -14.56
C ARG A 19 12.61 16.73 -13.70
N LYS A 20 12.79 15.43 -13.42
CA LYS A 20 14.01 14.88 -12.84
C LYS A 20 14.55 13.83 -13.81
N ASP A 21 15.83 13.89 -14.12
CA ASP A 21 16.51 12.83 -14.85
C ASP A 21 17.01 11.78 -13.86
N TYR A 22 16.70 10.51 -14.12
CA TYR A 22 16.99 9.39 -13.24
C TYR A 22 18.28 8.70 -13.66
N GLN A 23 19.24 8.55 -12.73
CA GLN A 23 20.57 8.04 -13.04
C GLN A 23 21.19 7.16 -11.93
N LEU A 24 20.43 6.85 -10.85
CA LEU A 24 21.00 6.21 -9.66
C LEU A 24 21.44 4.77 -9.91
N ALA A 25 20.68 3.97 -10.66
CA ALA A 25 20.92 2.55 -10.82
C ALA A 25 20.39 2.01 -12.15
N SER A 26 20.68 0.76 -12.44
CA SER A 26 20.13 -0.03 -13.54
C SER A 26 19.48 -1.30 -13.01
N LEU A 27 18.62 -1.90 -13.82
CA LEU A 27 17.99 -3.18 -13.53
C LEU A 27 18.06 -4.06 -14.78
N ASP A 28 18.70 -5.20 -14.66
CA ASP A 28 18.82 -6.16 -15.75
C ASP A 28 18.46 -7.59 -15.28
N GLU A 29 18.22 -8.46 -16.25
CA GLU A 29 17.77 -9.83 -16.00
C GLU A 29 18.81 -10.67 -15.25
N ALA A 30 20.10 -10.41 -15.49
CA ALA A 30 21.19 -11.18 -14.90
C ALA A 30 21.40 -10.82 -13.42
N SER A 31 21.13 -9.58 -13.05
CA SER A 31 21.29 -9.10 -11.67
C SER A 31 20.08 -9.36 -10.77
N THR A 32 18.95 -9.81 -11.33
CA THR A 32 17.71 -10.05 -10.56
C THR A 32 17.49 -11.52 -10.26
N LEU A 33 16.90 -11.79 -9.07
CA LEU A 33 16.63 -13.15 -8.60
C LEU A 33 15.50 -13.81 -9.41
N ALA A 34 15.48 -15.15 -9.40
CA ALA A 34 14.44 -15.93 -10.09
C ALA A 34 13.07 -15.81 -9.41
N ASN A 35 13.04 -15.71 -8.08
CA ASN A 35 11.82 -15.52 -7.30
C ASN A 35 11.60 -14.02 -7.03
N PRO A 36 10.45 -13.45 -7.41
CA PRO A 36 10.17 -12.02 -7.20
C PRO A 36 9.97 -11.64 -5.73
N MET A 37 9.61 -12.58 -4.84
CA MET A 37 9.51 -12.28 -3.40
C MET A 37 10.91 -12.10 -2.79
N ASP A 38 11.89 -12.90 -3.22
CA ASP A 38 13.28 -12.72 -2.82
C ASP A 38 13.86 -11.41 -3.40
N GLN A 39 13.52 -11.10 -4.67
CA GLN A 39 13.89 -9.82 -5.29
C GLN A 39 13.29 -8.64 -4.56
N PHE A 40 12.02 -8.73 -4.12
CA PHE A 40 11.40 -7.71 -3.27
C PHE A 40 12.14 -7.58 -1.95
N GLY A 41 12.51 -8.70 -1.31
CA GLY A 41 13.28 -8.71 -0.07
C GLY A 41 14.62 -7.96 -0.19
N ASN A 42 15.34 -8.13 -1.29
CA ASN A 42 16.58 -7.39 -1.55
C ASN A 42 16.31 -5.88 -1.69
N TRP A 43 15.34 -5.49 -2.49
CA TRP A 43 15.00 -4.08 -2.68
C TRP A 43 14.43 -3.44 -1.40
N TRP A 44 13.69 -4.22 -0.61
CA TRP A 44 13.20 -3.80 0.71
C TRP A 44 14.33 -3.49 1.67
N LYS A 45 15.35 -4.34 1.73
CA LYS A 45 16.55 -4.11 2.55
C LYS A 45 17.26 -2.83 2.14
N GLU A 46 17.52 -2.64 0.85
CA GLU A 46 18.14 -1.42 0.33
C GLU A 46 17.30 -0.16 0.63
N ALA A 47 15.97 -0.27 0.55
CA ALA A 47 15.08 0.83 0.88
C ALA A 47 15.14 1.23 2.36
N ILE A 48 15.20 0.25 3.28
CA ILE A 48 15.41 0.50 4.72
C ILE A 48 16.76 1.16 4.96
N GLU A 49 17.83 0.63 4.36
CA GLU A 49 19.20 1.16 4.50
C GLU A 49 19.34 2.59 3.94
N SER A 50 18.47 2.98 3.01
CA SER A 50 18.42 4.33 2.45
C SER A 50 17.68 5.36 3.32
N ASN A 51 17.21 4.98 4.51
CA ASN A 51 16.50 5.83 5.47
C ASN A 51 15.29 6.56 4.86
N ILE A 52 14.54 5.88 3.98
CA ILE A 52 13.31 6.42 3.40
C ILE A 52 12.25 6.52 4.51
N GLU A 53 11.68 7.71 4.68
CA GLU A 53 10.59 7.93 5.62
C GLU A 53 9.35 7.13 5.18
N GLU A 54 8.69 6.44 6.13
CA GLU A 54 7.55 5.57 5.85
C GLU A 54 7.78 4.58 4.68
N VAL A 55 8.97 3.97 4.62
CA VAL A 55 9.38 3.01 3.58
C VAL A 55 8.33 1.93 3.29
N ASN A 56 7.50 1.61 4.29
CA ASN A 56 6.43 0.62 4.25
C ASN A 56 5.07 1.16 3.74
N ALA A 57 4.99 2.45 3.42
CA ALA A 57 3.78 3.00 2.81
C ALA A 57 3.64 2.53 1.36
N PHE A 58 2.44 2.08 1.01
CA PHE A 58 2.11 1.73 -0.37
C PHE A 58 0.69 2.17 -0.73
N THR A 59 0.46 2.41 -2.01
CA THR A 59 -0.87 2.65 -2.54
C THR A 59 -1.56 1.31 -2.79
N LEU A 60 -2.66 1.07 -2.10
CA LEU A 60 -3.58 -0.04 -2.37
C LEU A 60 -4.70 0.44 -3.28
N SER A 61 -4.85 -0.21 -4.43
CA SER A 61 -5.96 -0.01 -5.36
C SER A 61 -6.93 -1.17 -5.29
N THR A 62 -8.22 -0.86 -5.24
CA THR A 62 -9.33 -1.81 -5.19
C THR A 62 -10.39 -1.43 -6.22
N ILE A 63 -11.30 -2.35 -6.51
CA ILE A 63 -12.45 -2.09 -7.40
C ILE A 63 -13.60 -1.62 -6.53
N GLY A 64 -14.02 -0.36 -6.72
CA GLY A 64 -15.16 0.21 -6.03
C GLY A 64 -16.46 -0.52 -6.34
N LEU A 65 -17.43 -0.47 -5.43
CA LEU A 65 -18.75 -1.13 -5.61
C LEU A 65 -19.51 -0.62 -6.83
N ASN A 66 -19.15 0.54 -7.35
CA ASN A 66 -19.67 1.12 -8.60
C ASN A 66 -18.82 0.76 -9.84
N GLY A 67 -17.84 -0.14 -9.71
CA GLY A 67 -16.95 -0.56 -10.78
C GLY A 67 -15.77 0.38 -11.07
N HIS A 68 -15.71 1.56 -10.45
CA HIS A 68 -14.57 2.46 -10.62
C HIS A 68 -13.39 2.05 -9.72
N PRO A 69 -12.13 2.16 -10.19
CA PRO A 69 -10.97 1.93 -9.34
C PRO A 69 -10.89 3.00 -8.24
N THR A 70 -10.55 2.58 -7.04
CA THR A 70 -10.31 3.43 -5.89
C THR A 70 -8.92 3.17 -5.33
N ALA A 71 -8.28 4.18 -4.72
CA ALA A 71 -6.92 4.05 -4.20
C ALA A 71 -6.77 4.79 -2.86
N ARG A 72 -5.88 4.28 -2.00
CA ARG A 72 -5.46 4.91 -0.73
C ARG A 72 -4.08 4.41 -0.33
N VAL A 73 -3.41 5.18 0.52
CA VAL A 73 -2.17 4.73 1.13
C VAL A 73 -2.50 3.86 2.35
N VAL A 74 -1.81 2.73 2.48
CA VAL A 74 -1.82 1.85 3.65
C VAL A 74 -0.38 1.40 3.94
N LEU A 75 -0.14 0.78 5.11
CA LEU A 75 1.20 0.41 5.54
C LEU A 75 1.41 -1.10 5.50
N LEU A 76 2.44 -1.55 4.81
CA LEU A 76 2.91 -2.93 4.87
C LEU A 76 3.32 -3.26 6.32
N LYS A 77 2.92 -4.43 6.81
CA LYS A 77 3.23 -4.93 8.16
C LYS A 77 4.03 -6.23 8.17
N GLY A 78 4.09 -6.89 7.04
CA GLY A 78 4.91 -8.07 6.81
C GLY A 78 4.81 -8.54 5.37
N PHE A 79 5.76 -9.37 4.97
CA PHE A 79 5.66 -10.14 3.74
C PHE A 79 6.30 -11.51 3.97
N THR A 80 5.79 -12.50 3.29
CA THR A 80 6.24 -13.90 3.32
C THR A 80 6.39 -14.39 1.88
N PRO A 81 6.90 -15.60 1.63
CA PRO A 81 6.87 -16.16 0.29
C PRO A 81 5.48 -16.21 -0.35
N GLU A 82 4.41 -16.26 0.47
CA GLU A 82 3.02 -16.32 0.01
C GLU A 82 2.44 -14.95 -0.37
N GLY A 83 2.97 -13.83 0.20
CA GLY A 83 2.41 -12.51 -0.12
C GLY A 83 2.70 -11.42 0.89
N PHE A 84 1.93 -10.33 0.77
CA PHE A 84 2.12 -9.06 1.48
C PHE A 84 0.99 -8.83 2.47
N ILE A 85 1.32 -8.49 3.72
CA ILE A 85 0.38 -8.41 4.84
C ILE A 85 0.18 -6.95 5.27
N PHE A 86 -1.07 -6.55 5.44
CA PHE A 86 -1.45 -5.29 6.07
C PHE A 86 -2.73 -5.45 6.88
N PHE A 87 -3.01 -4.51 7.78
CA PHE A 87 -4.17 -4.57 8.68
C PHE A 87 -5.05 -3.33 8.51
N THR A 88 -6.37 -3.54 8.62
CA THR A 88 -7.35 -2.46 8.41
C THR A 88 -8.70 -2.80 9.04
N ASN A 89 -9.65 -1.85 8.95
CA ASN A 89 -11.04 -2.05 9.28
C ASN A 89 -11.78 -2.69 8.08
N TYR A 90 -12.41 -3.85 8.30
CA TYR A 90 -13.15 -4.61 7.28
C TYR A 90 -14.44 -3.93 6.82
N ASP A 91 -15.05 -3.08 7.69
CA ASP A 91 -16.28 -2.34 7.37
C ASP A 91 -16.02 -1.02 6.65
N SER A 92 -14.74 -0.66 6.46
CA SER A 92 -14.37 0.51 5.65
C SER A 92 -14.70 0.30 4.17
N ASN A 93 -14.72 1.40 3.39
CA ASN A 93 -14.96 1.30 1.95
C ASN A 93 -14.06 0.26 1.27
N LYS A 94 -12.74 0.30 1.55
CA LYS A 94 -11.80 -0.69 1.01
C LYS A 94 -12.12 -2.13 1.46
N GLY A 95 -12.56 -2.33 2.70
CA GLY A 95 -12.94 -3.65 3.20
C GLY A 95 -14.15 -4.22 2.47
N LYS A 96 -15.16 -3.39 2.22
CA LYS A 96 -16.36 -3.75 1.44
C LYS A 96 -16.03 -4.00 -0.03
N GLU A 97 -15.16 -3.17 -0.62
CA GLU A 97 -14.68 -3.33 -2.00
C GLU A 97 -13.93 -4.65 -2.18
N ILE A 98 -13.02 -4.98 -1.24
CA ILE A 98 -12.28 -6.24 -1.22
C ILE A 98 -13.21 -7.45 -1.06
N ALA A 99 -14.22 -7.34 -0.21
CA ALA A 99 -15.20 -8.43 -0.02
C ALA A 99 -16.01 -8.71 -1.29
N ALA A 100 -16.31 -7.66 -2.08
CA ALA A 100 -17.03 -7.78 -3.35
C ALA A 100 -16.09 -8.22 -4.50
N HIS A 101 -14.85 -7.73 -4.53
CA HIS A 101 -13.88 -7.95 -5.60
C HIS A 101 -12.49 -8.16 -5.02
N PRO A 102 -12.02 -9.41 -4.90
CA PRO A 102 -10.74 -9.72 -4.26
C PRO A 102 -9.50 -9.40 -5.10
N ALA A 103 -9.66 -8.91 -6.34
CA ALA A 103 -8.54 -8.46 -7.16
C ALA A 103 -8.08 -7.07 -6.71
N VAL A 104 -6.78 -6.93 -6.45
CA VAL A 104 -6.16 -5.69 -5.95
C VAL A 104 -4.83 -5.41 -6.65
N ALA A 105 -4.41 -4.14 -6.56
CA ALA A 105 -3.05 -3.76 -6.91
C ALA A 105 -2.38 -3.01 -5.76
N MET A 106 -1.08 -3.25 -5.59
CA MET A 106 -0.20 -2.51 -4.68
C MET A 106 0.82 -1.74 -5.50
N ASN A 107 1.20 -0.55 -5.01
CA ASN A 107 2.28 0.21 -5.61
C ASN A 107 3.14 0.85 -4.52
N PHE A 108 4.42 0.46 -4.47
CA PHE A 108 5.47 1.16 -3.73
C PHE A 108 6.15 2.15 -4.65
N PHE A 109 6.45 3.35 -4.16
CA PHE A 109 7.26 4.33 -4.87
C PHE A 109 8.34 4.87 -3.92
N TRP A 110 9.55 4.35 -4.06
CA TRP A 110 10.73 4.78 -3.33
C TRP A 110 11.48 5.82 -4.18
N LYS A 111 11.01 7.05 -4.06
CA LYS A 111 11.48 8.19 -4.85
C LYS A 111 12.99 8.43 -4.70
N GLU A 112 13.51 8.22 -3.52
CA GLU A 112 14.92 8.40 -3.18
C GLU A 112 15.83 7.41 -3.94
N LEU A 113 15.32 6.21 -4.24
CA LEU A 113 15.99 5.16 -5.01
C LEU A 113 15.60 5.17 -6.49
N GLU A 114 14.73 6.08 -6.92
CA GLU A 114 14.18 6.10 -8.27
C GLU A 114 13.55 4.75 -8.65
N ARG A 115 12.85 4.10 -7.67
CA ARG A 115 12.26 2.76 -7.82
C ARG A 115 10.77 2.75 -7.59
N GLN A 116 10.11 1.85 -8.32
CA GLN A 116 8.72 1.50 -8.11
C GLN A 116 8.56 -0.02 -8.13
N VAL A 117 7.72 -0.56 -7.24
CA VAL A 117 7.30 -1.96 -7.29
C VAL A 117 5.79 -2.00 -7.43
N ARG A 118 5.30 -2.60 -8.52
CA ARG A 118 3.88 -2.77 -8.81
C ARG A 118 3.51 -4.24 -8.67
N ILE A 119 2.46 -4.53 -7.90
CA ILE A 119 2.03 -5.88 -7.58
C ILE A 119 0.55 -5.98 -7.90
N ASN A 120 0.15 -6.94 -8.73
CA ASN A 120 -1.24 -7.33 -8.88
C ASN A 120 -1.43 -8.68 -8.21
N GLY A 121 -2.59 -8.90 -7.61
CA GLY A 121 -2.87 -10.15 -6.93
C GLY A 121 -4.29 -10.28 -6.44
N THR A 122 -4.52 -11.39 -5.75
CA THR A 122 -5.77 -11.65 -5.02
C THR A 122 -5.54 -11.49 -3.52
N ILE A 123 -6.57 -11.02 -2.82
CA ILE A 123 -6.47 -10.72 -1.40
C ILE A 123 -7.38 -11.63 -0.59
N LYS A 124 -6.89 -12.08 0.57
CA LYS A 124 -7.66 -12.88 1.55
C LYS A 124 -7.43 -12.33 2.95
N LYS A 125 -8.36 -12.58 3.86
CA LYS A 125 -8.13 -12.31 5.28
C LYS A 125 -7.05 -13.27 5.81
N VAL A 126 -6.20 -12.77 6.69
CA VAL A 126 -5.34 -13.63 7.53
C VAL A 126 -6.17 -14.26 8.64
N SER A 127 -5.59 -15.15 9.44
CA SER A 127 -6.30 -15.78 10.55
C SER A 127 -6.71 -14.76 11.64
N THR A 128 -7.68 -15.12 12.44
CA THR A 128 -8.10 -14.30 13.59
C THR A 128 -6.96 -14.20 14.60
N GLU A 129 -6.24 -15.28 14.82
CA GLU A 129 -5.10 -15.38 15.75
C GLU A 129 -3.97 -14.43 15.32
N GLU A 130 -3.64 -14.38 14.03
CA GLU A 130 -2.64 -13.44 13.49
C GLU A 130 -3.12 -11.99 13.62
N SER A 131 -4.41 -11.75 13.37
CA SER A 131 -5.01 -10.41 13.54
C SER A 131 -4.97 -9.97 15.01
N GLU A 132 -5.27 -10.86 15.95
CA GLU A 132 -5.26 -10.60 17.39
C GLU A 132 -3.84 -10.35 17.90
N GLN A 133 -2.89 -11.18 17.49
CA GLN A 133 -1.48 -11.01 17.84
C GLN A 133 -0.95 -9.66 17.40
N TYR A 134 -1.21 -9.27 16.14
CA TYR A 134 -0.78 -7.97 15.66
C TYR A 134 -1.56 -6.83 16.32
N PHE A 135 -2.87 -6.98 16.56
CA PHE A 135 -3.67 -5.95 17.22
C PHE A 135 -3.09 -5.59 18.59
N HIS A 136 -2.77 -6.58 19.42
CA HIS A 136 -2.25 -6.38 20.78
C HIS A 136 -0.76 -5.95 20.80
N SER A 137 0.00 -6.14 19.73
CA SER A 137 1.35 -5.59 19.62
C SER A 137 1.36 -4.07 19.38
N ARG A 138 0.22 -3.47 19.02
CA ARG A 138 0.10 -2.03 18.75
C ARG A 138 0.00 -1.22 20.04
N PRO A 139 0.47 0.06 20.05
CA PRO A 139 0.23 0.95 21.17
C PRO A 139 -1.27 1.03 21.53
N ILE A 140 -1.59 1.12 22.82
CA ILE A 140 -2.98 1.19 23.33
C ILE A 140 -3.82 2.26 22.61
N GLY A 141 -3.26 3.44 22.39
CA GLY A 141 -3.96 4.50 21.64
C GLY A 141 -4.36 4.09 20.22
N SER A 142 -3.56 3.24 19.55
CA SER A 142 -3.88 2.69 18.23
C SER A 142 -4.94 1.59 18.29
N GLN A 143 -4.95 0.78 19.35
CA GLN A 143 -5.98 -0.23 19.61
C GLN A 143 -7.33 0.46 19.83
N LEU A 144 -7.37 1.45 20.73
CA LEU A 144 -8.55 2.26 21.03
C LEU A 144 -9.06 3.01 19.78
N GLY A 145 -8.17 3.59 18.98
CA GLY A 145 -8.53 4.23 17.73
C GLY A 145 -9.22 3.30 16.73
N ALA A 146 -8.74 2.05 16.63
CA ALA A 146 -9.37 1.04 15.77
C ALA A 146 -10.78 0.63 16.25
N LEU A 147 -10.98 0.59 17.57
CA LEU A 147 -12.28 0.33 18.18
C LEU A 147 -13.25 1.52 18.04
N THR A 148 -12.71 2.75 18.09
CA THR A 148 -13.49 3.99 18.12
C THR A 148 -13.99 4.40 16.73
N SER A 149 -13.17 4.24 15.69
CA SER A 149 -13.44 4.82 14.39
C SER A 149 -14.41 4.00 13.55
N PRO A 150 -15.62 4.51 13.22
CA PRO A 150 -16.48 3.93 12.19
C PRO A 150 -15.90 4.27 10.80
N GLN A 151 -14.77 3.66 10.46
CA GLN A 151 -13.93 4.04 9.33
C GLN A 151 -14.72 4.13 8.02
N SER A 152 -14.57 5.23 7.30
CA SER A 152 -15.25 5.56 6.03
C SER A 152 -16.74 5.89 6.14
N GLN A 153 -17.32 5.92 7.33
CA GLN A 153 -18.71 6.35 7.52
C GLN A 153 -18.80 7.89 7.66
N VAL A 154 -19.95 8.43 7.29
CA VAL A 154 -20.25 9.84 7.54
C VAL A 154 -20.49 10.02 9.04
N ILE A 155 -19.83 10.99 9.63
CA ILE A 155 -19.97 11.38 11.02
C ILE A 155 -20.38 12.86 11.11
N PRO A 156 -21.04 13.28 12.20
CA PRO A 156 -21.53 14.65 12.33
C PRO A 156 -20.40 15.71 12.34
N ASN A 157 -19.33 15.44 13.09
CA ASN A 157 -18.21 16.36 13.27
C ASN A 157 -17.03 15.66 13.96
N ARG A 158 -15.94 16.38 14.21
CA ARG A 158 -14.76 15.87 14.90
C ARG A 158 -15.02 15.54 16.36
N ALA A 159 -15.83 16.34 17.05
CA ALA A 159 -16.14 16.14 18.47
C ALA A 159 -16.79 14.78 18.73
N PHE A 160 -17.62 14.28 17.82
CA PHE A 160 -18.17 12.91 17.89
C PHE A 160 -17.11 11.83 18.05
N LEU A 161 -16.00 11.91 17.28
CA LEU A 161 -14.89 10.94 17.43
C LEU A 161 -14.14 11.13 18.74
N GLU A 162 -13.98 12.35 19.20
CA GLU A 162 -13.27 12.68 20.44
C GLU A 162 -14.07 12.18 21.68
N GLU A 163 -15.37 12.34 21.68
CA GLU A 163 -16.27 11.80 22.70
C GLU A 163 -16.24 10.26 22.74
N LEU A 164 -16.34 9.60 21.57
CA LEU A 164 -16.23 8.13 21.49
C LEU A 164 -14.86 7.66 21.96
N MET A 165 -13.80 8.36 21.60
CA MET A 165 -12.44 8.00 22.05
C MET A 165 -12.30 8.15 23.55
N ALA A 166 -12.80 9.26 24.13
CA ALA A 166 -12.77 9.49 25.58
C ALA A 166 -13.53 8.38 26.35
N ALA A 167 -14.72 8.02 25.85
CA ALA A 167 -15.50 6.94 26.45
C ALA A 167 -14.76 5.58 26.39
N ASN A 168 -14.08 5.27 25.28
CA ASN A 168 -13.30 4.03 25.17
C ASN A 168 -12.03 4.06 26.03
N VAL A 169 -11.36 5.22 26.16
CA VAL A 169 -10.22 5.38 27.09
C VAL A 169 -10.65 5.08 28.52
N GLU A 170 -11.78 5.62 28.99
CA GLU A 170 -12.27 5.36 30.35
C GLU A 170 -12.71 3.89 30.51
N LYS A 171 -13.40 3.34 29.51
CA LYS A 171 -13.88 1.95 29.54
C LYS A 171 -12.76 0.92 29.61
N TYR A 172 -11.66 1.15 28.92
CA TYR A 172 -10.52 0.23 28.80
C TYR A 172 -9.25 0.77 29.47
N LYS A 173 -9.42 1.52 30.55
CA LYS A 173 -8.30 2.09 31.32
C LYS A 173 -7.37 1.06 31.96
N ASP A 174 -7.83 -0.19 32.08
CA ASP A 174 -7.04 -1.34 32.51
C ASP A 174 -6.11 -1.89 31.41
N GLY A 175 -6.21 -1.37 30.18
CA GLY A 175 -5.40 -1.77 29.04
C GLY A 175 -5.92 -3.00 28.28
N ASN A 176 -7.03 -3.63 28.73
CA ASN A 176 -7.58 -4.83 28.10
C ASN A 176 -8.53 -4.49 26.93
N VAL A 177 -7.98 -3.99 25.84
CA VAL A 177 -8.76 -3.61 24.64
C VAL A 177 -9.04 -4.85 23.80
N PRO A 178 -10.31 -5.26 23.59
CA PRO A 178 -10.62 -6.43 22.77
C PRO A 178 -10.36 -6.18 21.30
N LEU A 179 -10.02 -7.22 20.54
CA LEU A 179 -9.97 -7.15 19.08
C LEU A 179 -11.38 -6.85 18.55
N PRO A 180 -11.59 -5.73 17.82
CA PRO A 180 -12.90 -5.46 17.23
C PRO A 180 -13.20 -6.47 16.10
N PRO A 181 -14.44 -6.99 15.98
CA PRO A 181 -14.79 -7.99 14.96
C PRO A 181 -14.65 -7.45 13.52
N HIS A 182 -14.68 -6.15 13.36
CA HIS A 182 -14.54 -5.46 12.09
C HIS A 182 -13.09 -5.07 11.77
N TRP A 183 -12.09 -5.53 12.54
CA TRP A 183 -10.69 -5.19 12.33
C TRP A 183 -9.82 -6.43 12.21
N GLY A 184 -8.84 -6.40 11.29
CA GLY A 184 -7.88 -7.49 11.13
C GLY A 184 -7.02 -7.33 9.90
N GLY A 185 -6.30 -8.40 9.59
CA GLY A 185 -5.30 -8.44 8.53
C GLY A 185 -5.83 -8.99 7.22
N TYR A 186 -5.15 -8.59 6.17
CA TYR A 186 -5.24 -9.16 4.84
C TYR A 186 -3.85 -9.58 4.36
N ILE A 187 -3.81 -10.68 3.59
CA ILE A 187 -2.66 -11.07 2.78
C ILE A 187 -2.99 -10.93 1.30
N ILE A 188 -2.11 -10.30 0.54
CA ILE A 188 -2.20 -10.18 -0.91
C ILE A 188 -1.28 -11.22 -1.52
N HIS A 189 -1.85 -12.22 -2.19
CA HIS A 189 -1.13 -13.24 -2.96
C HIS A 189 -0.84 -12.70 -4.35
N PRO A 190 0.42 -12.43 -4.71
CA PRO A 190 0.76 -11.82 -5.97
C PRO A 190 0.56 -12.79 -7.14
N THR A 191 -0.02 -12.28 -8.24
CA THR A 191 -0.08 -12.95 -9.54
C THR A 191 0.91 -12.35 -10.54
N SER A 192 1.28 -11.07 -10.34
CA SER A 192 2.39 -10.45 -11.05
C SER A 192 3.08 -9.41 -10.18
N ILE A 193 4.40 -9.28 -10.35
CA ILE A 193 5.22 -8.25 -9.70
C ILE A 193 6.11 -7.61 -10.76
N GLU A 194 6.02 -6.29 -10.90
CA GLU A 194 6.89 -5.49 -11.78
C GLU A 194 7.85 -4.66 -10.94
N PHE A 195 9.13 -4.81 -11.20
CA PHE A 195 10.20 -3.97 -10.70
C PHE A 195 10.54 -2.92 -11.77
N TRP A 196 10.47 -1.66 -11.37
CA TRP A 196 10.77 -0.52 -12.23
C TRP A 196 11.91 0.30 -11.62
N GLN A 197 12.95 0.56 -12.42
CA GLN A 197 14.10 1.40 -12.07
C GLN A 197 14.17 2.60 -12.99
N GLY A 198 14.25 3.78 -12.41
CA GLY A 198 14.44 5.03 -13.15
C GLY A 198 15.74 5.05 -13.94
N ARG A 199 15.68 5.50 -15.21
CA ARG A 199 16.81 5.71 -16.10
C ARG A 199 16.65 7.03 -16.83
N SER A 200 17.78 7.56 -17.32
CA SER A 200 17.80 8.79 -18.12
C SER A 200 16.95 8.68 -19.39
N SER A 201 16.57 9.82 -19.92
CA SER A 201 15.79 9.92 -21.15
C SER A 201 14.47 9.15 -21.15
N ARG A 202 13.94 8.81 -19.95
CA ARG A 202 12.74 8.00 -19.73
C ARG A 202 12.83 6.55 -20.25
N LEU A 203 14.02 6.07 -20.58
CA LEU A 203 14.26 4.68 -21.00
C LEU A 203 14.43 3.77 -19.78
N HIS A 204 13.39 3.73 -18.94
CA HIS A 204 13.39 3.05 -17.65
C HIS A 204 13.49 1.54 -17.80
N ASP A 205 14.22 0.89 -16.87
CA ASP A 205 14.26 -0.55 -16.82
C ASP A 205 13.00 -1.09 -16.14
N ARG A 206 12.36 -2.09 -16.75
CA ARG A 206 11.14 -2.72 -16.25
C ARG A 206 11.25 -4.23 -16.40
N LEU A 207 11.22 -4.95 -15.28
CA LEU A 207 11.18 -6.41 -15.25
C LEU A 207 9.89 -6.86 -14.59
N GLN A 208 9.07 -7.60 -15.33
CA GLN A 208 7.82 -8.16 -14.85
C GLN A 208 7.95 -9.65 -14.64
N TYR A 209 7.54 -10.09 -13.46
CA TYR A 209 7.35 -11.48 -13.10
C TYR A 209 5.86 -11.81 -13.16
N THR A 210 5.53 -12.96 -13.76
CA THR A 210 4.14 -13.45 -13.82
C THR A 210 4.10 -14.87 -13.28
N LEU A 211 3.20 -15.10 -12.32
CA LEU A 211 2.95 -16.42 -11.75
C LEU A 211 2.32 -17.33 -12.81
N GLN A 212 2.84 -18.55 -12.91
CA GLN A 212 2.37 -19.57 -13.84
C GLN A 212 1.52 -20.63 -13.12
N ASP A 213 0.75 -21.40 -13.85
CA ASP A 213 -0.12 -22.46 -13.31
C ASP A 213 0.66 -23.53 -12.52
N ASN A 214 1.92 -23.76 -12.85
CA ASN A 214 2.84 -24.66 -12.14
C ASN A 214 3.48 -24.05 -10.89
N HIS A 215 2.97 -22.90 -10.41
CA HIS A 215 3.51 -22.09 -9.30
C HIS A 215 4.94 -21.56 -9.51
N GLY A 216 5.48 -21.65 -10.71
CA GLY A 216 6.73 -20.99 -11.10
C GLY A 216 6.51 -19.56 -11.52
N TRP A 217 7.59 -18.80 -11.67
CA TRP A 217 7.58 -17.42 -12.15
C TRP A 217 8.28 -17.31 -13.50
N THR A 218 7.65 -16.66 -14.45
CA THR A 218 8.32 -16.21 -15.68
C THR A 218 8.70 -14.74 -15.53
N LYS A 219 9.88 -14.38 -16.06
CA LYS A 219 10.42 -13.02 -16.01
C LYS A 219 10.61 -12.50 -17.42
N VAL A 220 10.11 -11.29 -17.70
CA VAL A 220 10.26 -10.61 -18.99
C VAL A 220 10.60 -9.14 -18.79
N ARG A 221 11.33 -8.56 -19.76
CA ARG A 221 11.55 -7.11 -19.84
C ARG A 221 10.38 -6.45 -20.56
N LEU A 222 9.91 -5.33 -20.02
CA LEU A 222 8.92 -4.49 -20.67
C LEU A 222 9.61 -3.21 -21.23
N ALA A 223 9.11 -2.72 -22.35
CA ALA A 223 9.45 -1.38 -22.80
C ALA A 223 8.95 -0.31 -21.80
N PRO A 224 9.67 0.79 -21.61
CA PRO A 224 9.28 1.88 -20.73
C PRO A 224 8.03 2.61 -21.20
#